data_4659dc14ed5083a78c87a325b02e3246
#
_entry.id   4659dc14ed5083a78c87a325b02e3246
#
_cell.length_a   1.000
_cell.length_b   1.000
_cell.length_c   1.000
_cell.angle_alpha   90.00
_cell.angle_beta   90.00
_cell.angle_gamma   90.00
#
_symmetry.space_group_name_H-M   'P 1'
#
loop_
_entity.id
_entity.type
_entity.pdbx_description
1 polymer ?
#
loop_
_entity_poly.entity_id
_entity_poly.type
_entity_poly.pdbx_seq_one_letter_code
_entity_poly.pdbx_strand_id
1 'polypeptide(L)'
;MIVLGIESTCDETAAALVEDGRHLLSNVISTSVKEQALYGGVVPEIASRRHCEFISATVKKALLDAGKTMDDVDAVAVTFAPGLIGAVLVGVNFAKGLAYSVGKPLVPVHHLRGHIAALYLTHPELKPPFLCLVASGGHSHIVEVQDYTHYHILGHTVDDAAGEAFDKVARTLGLPYPGGPSVANAAKTGDPKAYRLPVPHVEGKYNVSFSGLKTAVLNEVNKAQMKGETVNVPDLAASFQERIAGILAEKLLLAAADTGAKQVCLAGGVAANGRLRQLVNDGAQKLGAKVYLPELKFCGDNGAMIAAQGYYQYIAGHTAGLELNGLPTLPIDYE
;
A
#
# COMPACT_ATOMS: atom_id res chain seq x y z
N MET A 1 -17.83 17.65 -6.29
CA MET A 1 -18.30 16.25 -6.42
C MET A 1 -17.77 15.43 -5.26
N ILE A 2 -18.66 14.76 -4.52
CA ILE A 2 -18.30 13.97 -3.34
C ILE A 2 -18.37 12.49 -3.67
N VAL A 3 -17.27 11.75 -3.47
CA VAL A 3 -17.18 10.31 -3.66
C VAL A 3 -17.05 9.61 -2.31
N LEU A 4 -17.90 8.61 -2.06
CA LEU A 4 -17.75 7.67 -0.96
C LEU A 4 -16.82 6.53 -1.42
N GLY A 5 -15.66 6.39 -0.78
CA GLY A 5 -14.72 5.29 -1.04
C GLY A 5 -14.83 4.20 0.03
N ILE A 6 -14.82 2.94 -0.40
CA ILE A 6 -14.91 1.75 0.46
C ILE A 6 -13.73 0.84 0.15
N GLU A 7 -12.96 0.50 1.21
CA GLU A 7 -11.80 -0.41 1.16
C GLU A 7 -12.03 -1.60 2.09
N SER A 8 -11.76 -2.81 1.59
CA SER A 8 -11.87 -4.04 2.38
C SER A 8 -10.97 -5.18 1.88
N THR A 9 -9.82 -4.89 1.30
CA THR A 9 -9.00 -5.91 0.60
C THR A 9 -8.22 -6.85 1.52
N CYS A 10 -7.92 -6.44 2.76
CA CYS A 10 -7.04 -7.18 3.66
C CYS A 10 -7.56 -7.20 5.10
N ASP A 11 -6.99 -6.46 6.01
CA ASP A 11 -7.32 -6.47 7.45
C ASP A 11 -7.97 -5.17 7.94
N GLU A 12 -8.06 -4.14 7.09
CA GLU A 12 -8.76 -2.89 7.33
C GLU A 12 -10.09 -2.83 6.58
N THR A 13 -11.16 -2.48 7.32
CA THR A 13 -12.43 -2.03 6.74
C THR A 13 -12.45 -0.52 6.80
N ALA A 14 -12.41 0.16 5.67
CA ALA A 14 -12.37 1.62 5.68
C ALA A 14 -13.43 2.24 4.76
N ALA A 15 -13.90 3.42 5.18
CA ALA A 15 -14.77 4.27 4.38
C ALA A 15 -14.39 5.74 4.54
N ALA A 16 -14.49 6.50 3.48
CA ALA A 16 -14.15 7.91 3.47
C ALA A 16 -14.98 8.69 2.47
N LEU A 17 -15.13 10.00 2.73
CA LEU A 17 -15.67 10.95 1.76
C LEU A 17 -14.56 11.88 1.30
N VAL A 18 -14.43 12.00 -0.01
CA VAL A 18 -13.47 12.91 -0.64
C VAL A 18 -14.19 13.76 -1.69
N GLU A 19 -13.94 15.05 -1.64
CA GLU A 19 -14.45 16.00 -2.61
C GLU A 19 -13.41 16.27 -3.69
N ASP A 20 -13.85 16.20 -4.97
CA ASP A 20 -13.05 16.47 -6.17
C ASP A 20 -11.72 15.69 -6.23
N GLY A 21 -11.71 14.50 -5.63
CA GLY A 21 -10.56 13.60 -5.61
C GLY A 21 -9.37 14.09 -4.79
N ARG A 22 -9.47 15.23 -4.08
CA ARG A 22 -8.33 15.89 -3.41
C ARG A 22 -8.64 16.42 -2.02
N HIS A 23 -9.88 16.72 -1.71
CA HIS A 23 -10.27 17.30 -0.43
C HIS A 23 -10.90 16.25 0.47
N LEU A 24 -10.18 15.86 1.50
CA LEU A 24 -10.66 14.89 2.49
C LEU A 24 -11.74 15.50 3.36
N LEU A 25 -12.93 14.90 3.39
CA LEU A 25 -14.03 15.27 4.30
C LEU A 25 -14.05 14.36 5.53
N SER A 26 -13.86 13.06 5.35
CA SER A 26 -13.77 12.08 6.43
C SER A 26 -12.99 10.85 6.00
N ASN A 27 -12.38 10.12 6.96
CA ASN A 27 -11.72 8.84 6.71
C ASN A 27 -11.79 7.99 7.98
N VAL A 28 -12.56 6.93 7.95
CA VAL A 28 -12.79 6.02 9.08
C VAL A 28 -12.20 4.66 8.74
N ILE A 29 -11.41 4.13 9.67
CA ILE A 29 -10.75 2.82 9.53
C ILE A 29 -11.13 1.98 10.73
N SER A 30 -11.67 0.79 10.48
CA SER A 30 -11.91 -0.27 11.46
C SER A 30 -10.96 -1.41 11.14
N THR A 31 -10.06 -1.76 12.07
CA THR A 31 -8.98 -2.73 11.81
C THR A 31 -9.14 -3.99 12.63
N SER A 32 -8.81 -5.14 12.03
CA SER A 32 -8.69 -6.44 12.69
C SER A 32 -7.25 -6.81 13.05
N VAL A 33 -6.27 -5.91 12.85
CA VAL A 33 -4.82 -6.15 13.06
C VAL A 33 -4.50 -6.76 14.42
N LYS A 34 -5.14 -6.32 15.52
CA LYS A 34 -4.90 -6.87 16.85
C LYS A 34 -5.26 -8.35 16.96
N GLU A 35 -6.33 -8.76 16.31
CA GLU A 35 -6.77 -10.15 16.25
C GLU A 35 -5.87 -10.97 15.32
N GLN A 36 -5.54 -10.42 14.16
CA GLN A 36 -4.61 -11.03 13.20
C GLN A 36 -3.21 -11.24 13.79
N ALA A 37 -2.76 -10.33 14.66
CA ALA A 37 -1.47 -10.44 15.33
C ALA A 37 -1.33 -11.73 16.18
N LEU A 38 -2.44 -12.29 16.72
CA LEU A 38 -2.44 -13.54 17.46
C LEU A 38 -2.01 -14.75 16.60
N TYR A 39 -2.20 -14.62 15.28
CA TYR A 39 -1.83 -15.65 14.30
C TYR A 39 -0.51 -15.33 13.58
N GLY A 40 0.11 -14.20 13.93
CA GLY A 40 1.37 -13.74 13.33
C GLY A 40 1.23 -13.23 11.89
N GLY A 41 0.03 -12.81 11.50
CA GLY A 41 -0.29 -12.27 10.18
C GLY A 41 -1.75 -12.44 9.82
N VAL A 42 -2.14 -12.01 8.63
CA VAL A 42 -3.55 -12.01 8.20
C VAL A 42 -4.06 -13.43 7.94
N VAL A 43 -5.24 -13.74 8.51
CA VAL A 43 -6.02 -14.95 8.25
C VAL A 43 -7.24 -14.55 7.42
N PRO A 44 -7.34 -14.96 6.13
CA PRO A 44 -8.36 -14.47 5.20
C PRO A 44 -9.80 -14.64 5.69
N GLU A 45 -10.11 -15.73 6.36
CA GLU A 45 -11.46 -16.00 6.88
C GLU A 45 -11.83 -15.05 8.02
N ILE A 46 -10.88 -14.77 8.93
CA ILE A 46 -11.09 -13.83 10.03
C ILE A 46 -11.31 -12.42 9.45
N ALA A 47 -10.46 -12.00 8.51
CA ALA A 47 -10.59 -10.71 7.83
C ALA A 47 -11.98 -10.56 7.21
N SER A 48 -12.43 -11.54 6.41
CA SER A 48 -13.73 -11.50 5.73
C SER A 48 -14.90 -11.37 6.70
N ARG A 49 -14.88 -12.10 7.82
CA ARG A 49 -15.92 -12.01 8.87
C ARG A 49 -15.95 -10.63 9.52
N ARG A 50 -14.77 -10.05 9.82
CA ARG A 50 -14.68 -8.72 10.43
C ARG A 50 -15.17 -7.62 9.47
N HIS A 51 -14.91 -7.74 8.16
CA HIS A 51 -15.49 -6.83 7.19
C HIS A 51 -17.02 -6.85 7.21
N CYS A 52 -17.66 -8.02 7.29
CA CYS A 52 -19.12 -8.11 7.41
C CYS A 52 -19.65 -7.38 8.66
N GLU A 53 -18.93 -7.47 9.78
CA GLU A 53 -19.33 -6.84 11.05
C GLU A 53 -19.14 -5.32 11.02
N PHE A 54 -18.07 -4.83 10.38
CA PHE A 54 -17.64 -3.43 10.50
C PHE A 54 -18.18 -2.53 9.40
N ILE A 55 -18.37 -3.03 8.19
CA ILE A 55 -18.55 -2.20 7.00
C ILE A 55 -19.70 -1.21 7.10
N SER A 56 -20.86 -1.63 7.60
CA SER A 56 -22.04 -0.78 7.74
C SER A 56 -21.81 0.36 8.75
N ALA A 57 -21.20 0.04 9.90
CA ALA A 57 -20.91 1.03 10.94
C ALA A 57 -19.82 2.01 10.47
N THR A 58 -18.80 1.52 9.76
CA THR A 58 -17.71 2.33 9.22
C THR A 58 -18.21 3.34 8.19
N VAL A 59 -19.09 2.92 7.27
CA VAL A 59 -19.71 3.83 6.28
C VAL A 59 -20.60 4.86 6.96
N LYS A 60 -21.47 4.46 7.89
CA LYS A 60 -22.31 5.40 8.66
C LYS A 60 -21.47 6.44 9.39
N LYS A 61 -20.38 5.99 10.03
CA LYS A 61 -19.48 6.89 10.74
C LYS A 61 -18.77 7.85 9.80
N ALA A 62 -18.34 7.40 8.63
CA ALA A 62 -17.70 8.27 7.64
C ALA A 62 -18.64 9.39 7.17
N LEU A 63 -19.90 9.09 6.91
CA LEU A 63 -20.93 10.08 6.58
C LEU A 63 -21.14 11.06 7.74
N LEU A 64 -21.29 10.55 8.96
CA LEU A 64 -21.50 11.37 10.15
C LEU A 64 -20.34 12.32 10.42
N ASP A 65 -19.10 11.81 10.34
CA ASP A 65 -17.87 12.60 10.59
C ASP A 65 -17.69 13.72 9.54
N ALA A 66 -18.19 13.51 8.32
CA ALA A 66 -18.23 14.52 7.27
C ALA A 66 -19.41 15.50 7.39
N GLY A 67 -20.37 15.25 8.27
CA GLY A 67 -21.65 16.00 8.34
C GLY A 67 -22.48 15.86 7.06
N LYS A 68 -22.42 14.68 6.41
CA LYS A 68 -23.06 14.38 5.13
C LYS A 68 -24.03 13.22 5.23
N THR A 69 -24.94 13.14 4.25
CA THR A 69 -25.84 12.01 4.03
C THR A 69 -25.55 11.36 2.68
N MET A 70 -26.22 10.26 2.36
CA MET A 70 -26.09 9.64 1.03
C MET A 70 -26.65 10.51 -0.10
N ASP A 71 -27.53 11.48 0.20
CA ASP A 71 -28.05 12.42 -0.80
C ASP A 71 -26.95 13.38 -1.30
N ASP A 72 -25.96 13.69 -0.44
CA ASP A 72 -24.80 14.52 -0.76
C ASP A 72 -23.72 13.78 -1.59
N VAL A 73 -23.76 12.43 -1.62
CA VAL A 73 -22.77 11.59 -2.33
C VAL A 73 -23.13 11.49 -3.80
N ASP A 74 -22.17 11.74 -4.69
CA ASP A 74 -22.36 11.66 -6.14
C ASP A 74 -22.05 10.28 -6.71
N ALA A 75 -21.11 9.54 -6.11
CA ALA A 75 -20.74 8.19 -6.55
C ALA A 75 -20.23 7.34 -5.38
N VAL A 76 -20.40 6.02 -5.48
CA VAL A 76 -19.86 5.02 -4.54
C VAL A 76 -18.70 4.30 -5.22
N ALA A 77 -17.49 4.51 -4.72
CA ALA A 77 -16.28 3.84 -5.18
C ALA A 77 -15.94 2.67 -4.25
N VAL A 78 -15.51 1.55 -4.81
CA VAL A 78 -15.15 0.37 -4.03
C VAL A 78 -13.95 -0.33 -4.63
N THR A 79 -13.06 -0.83 -3.78
CA THR A 79 -11.97 -1.68 -4.23
C THR A 79 -12.52 -3.03 -4.68
N PHE A 80 -12.23 -3.38 -5.95
CA PHE A 80 -12.66 -4.65 -6.52
C PHE A 80 -11.51 -5.62 -6.80
N ALA A 81 -10.28 -5.14 -6.86
CA ALA A 81 -9.05 -5.90 -7.14
C ALA A 81 -7.80 -5.09 -6.76
N PRO A 82 -6.65 -5.77 -6.55
CA PRO A 82 -6.51 -7.11 -6.04
C PRO A 82 -6.72 -7.15 -4.52
N GLY A 83 -6.90 -8.38 -3.96
CA GLY A 83 -7.02 -8.55 -2.51
C GLY A 83 -7.45 -9.96 -2.10
N LEU A 84 -7.61 -10.19 -0.81
CA LEU A 84 -8.17 -11.43 -0.29
C LEU A 84 -9.60 -11.57 -0.77
N ILE A 85 -9.88 -12.56 -1.60
CA ILE A 85 -11.15 -12.65 -2.36
C ILE A 85 -12.39 -12.56 -1.45
N GLY A 86 -12.40 -13.23 -0.30
CA GLY A 86 -13.52 -13.16 0.63
C GLY A 86 -13.73 -11.75 1.20
N ALA A 87 -12.65 -11.04 1.49
CA ALA A 87 -12.66 -9.67 2.00
C ALA A 87 -13.14 -8.69 0.91
N VAL A 88 -12.57 -8.76 -0.30
CA VAL A 88 -12.99 -7.95 -1.46
C VAL A 88 -14.47 -8.13 -1.76
N LEU A 89 -14.96 -9.38 -1.74
CA LEU A 89 -16.37 -9.68 -2.02
C LEU A 89 -17.32 -9.02 -1.00
N VAL A 90 -16.92 -8.87 0.25
CA VAL A 90 -17.74 -8.15 1.25
C VAL A 90 -17.92 -6.69 0.83
N GLY A 91 -16.81 -5.98 0.54
CA GLY A 91 -16.86 -4.58 0.10
C GLY A 91 -17.65 -4.39 -1.19
N VAL A 92 -17.37 -5.20 -2.21
CA VAL A 92 -18.04 -5.12 -3.52
C VAL A 92 -19.54 -5.34 -3.38
N ASN A 93 -19.98 -6.38 -2.66
CA ASN A 93 -21.42 -6.64 -2.52
C ASN A 93 -22.12 -5.58 -1.65
N PHE A 94 -21.46 -5.08 -0.61
CA PHE A 94 -22.01 -3.97 0.17
C PHE A 94 -22.16 -2.71 -0.69
N ALA A 95 -21.12 -2.33 -1.44
CA ALA A 95 -21.15 -1.16 -2.30
C ALA A 95 -22.20 -1.25 -3.41
N LYS A 96 -22.37 -2.44 -4.02
CA LYS A 96 -23.45 -2.70 -5.01
C LYS A 96 -24.83 -2.47 -4.39
N GLY A 97 -25.09 -3.07 -3.22
CA GLY A 97 -26.37 -2.92 -2.53
C GLY A 97 -26.64 -1.46 -2.14
N LEU A 98 -25.62 -0.77 -1.64
CA LEU A 98 -25.72 0.65 -1.27
C LEU A 98 -25.99 1.53 -2.50
N ALA A 99 -25.16 1.44 -3.53
CA ALA A 99 -25.27 2.22 -4.76
C ALA A 99 -26.64 2.04 -5.43
N TYR A 100 -27.11 0.78 -5.52
CA TYR A 100 -28.42 0.44 -6.06
C TYR A 100 -29.56 1.06 -5.23
N SER A 101 -29.49 0.95 -3.89
CA SER A 101 -30.56 1.42 -3.01
C SER A 101 -30.78 2.94 -3.06
N VAL A 102 -29.71 3.70 -3.36
CA VAL A 102 -29.75 5.16 -3.42
C VAL A 102 -29.66 5.73 -4.84
N GLY A 103 -29.64 4.86 -5.86
CA GLY A 103 -29.57 5.26 -7.27
C GLY A 103 -28.30 6.01 -7.66
N LYS A 104 -27.16 5.70 -7.04
CA LYS A 104 -25.88 6.36 -7.32
C LYS A 104 -24.97 5.45 -8.19
N PRO A 105 -24.09 6.03 -9.04
CA PRO A 105 -23.11 5.27 -9.80
C PRO A 105 -22.18 4.46 -8.91
N LEU A 106 -21.86 3.22 -9.33
CA LEU A 106 -20.85 2.36 -8.72
C LEU A 106 -19.55 2.49 -9.51
N VAL A 107 -18.44 2.76 -8.82
CA VAL A 107 -17.13 2.98 -9.44
C VAL A 107 -16.15 1.92 -8.96
N PRO A 108 -15.68 1.03 -9.86
CA PRO A 108 -14.66 0.04 -9.52
C PRO A 108 -13.28 0.71 -9.40
N VAL A 109 -12.57 0.43 -8.31
CA VAL A 109 -11.24 0.97 -8.06
C VAL A 109 -10.25 -0.16 -7.84
N HIS A 110 -9.12 -0.10 -8.53
CA HIS A 110 -7.99 -0.98 -8.29
C HIS A 110 -7.22 -0.52 -7.04
N HIS A 111 -6.99 -1.42 -6.09
CA HIS A 111 -6.35 -1.13 -4.80
C HIS A 111 -5.02 -0.35 -4.93
N LEU A 112 -4.11 -0.82 -5.80
CA LEU A 112 -2.82 -0.15 -5.97
C LEU A 112 -2.93 1.24 -6.64
N ARG A 113 -3.91 1.43 -7.54
CA ARG A 113 -4.22 2.75 -8.10
C ARG A 113 -4.75 3.68 -6.99
N GLY A 114 -5.50 3.13 -6.03
CA GLY A 114 -5.90 3.83 -4.80
C GLY A 114 -4.68 4.32 -4.00
N HIS A 115 -3.72 3.45 -3.72
CA HIS A 115 -2.49 3.86 -3.01
C HIS A 115 -1.76 5.01 -3.72
N ILE A 116 -1.70 5.01 -5.05
CA ILE A 116 -1.13 6.12 -5.81
C ILE A 116 -1.97 7.38 -5.62
N ALA A 117 -3.30 7.27 -5.69
CA ALA A 117 -4.21 8.40 -5.55
C ALA A 117 -4.19 9.04 -4.16
N ALA A 118 -3.76 8.32 -3.12
CA ALA A 118 -3.52 8.87 -1.79
C ALA A 118 -2.53 10.06 -1.80
N LEU A 119 -1.63 10.10 -2.79
CA LEU A 119 -0.72 11.24 -2.99
C LEU A 119 -1.46 12.54 -3.33
N TYR A 120 -2.57 12.47 -4.03
CA TYR A 120 -3.36 13.66 -4.41
C TYR A 120 -4.03 14.32 -3.21
N LEU A 121 -4.26 13.55 -2.12
CA LEU A 121 -4.79 14.07 -0.86
C LEU A 121 -3.74 14.85 -0.05
N THR A 122 -2.46 14.45 -0.19
CA THR A 122 -1.33 15.12 0.47
C THR A 122 -0.80 16.28 -0.38
N HIS A 123 -0.81 16.11 -1.71
CA HIS A 123 -0.23 17.01 -2.69
C HIS A 123 -1.26 17.40 -3.75
N PRO A 124 -2.16 18.35 -3.47
CA PRO A 124 -3.20 18.75 -4.42
C PRO A 124 -2.65 19.31 -5.74
N GLU A 125 -1.40 19.75 -5.77
CA GLU A 125 -0.72 20.23 -6.98
C GLU A 125 -0.16 19.09 -7.86
N LEU A 126 0.00 17.86 -7.33
CA LEU A 126 0.57 16.74 -8.09
C LEU A 126 -0.33 16.35 -9.26
N LYS A 127 0.28 16.28 -10.43
CA LYS A 127 -0.38 15.85 -11.68
C LYS A 127 0.51 14.87 -12.42
N PRO A 128 -0.05 13.85 -13.07
CA PRO A 128 0.69 13.01 -14.00
C PRO A 128 1.31 13.84 -15.16
N PRO A 129 2.38 13.35 -15.82
CA PRO A 129 3.01 12.06 -15.56
C PRO A 129 4.04 12.11 -14.42
N PHE A 130 4.24 10.96 -13.74
CA PHE A 130 5.27 10.78 -12.72
C PHE A 130 5.63 9.30 -12.54
N LEU A 131 6.78 9.01 -11.92
CA LEU A 131 7.13 7.67 -11.48
C LEU A 131 6.73 7.43 -10.03
N CYS A 132 6.16 6.27 -9.75
CA CYS A 132 5.76 5.88 -8.42
C CYS A 132 6.29 4.49 -8.04
N LEU A 133 6.97 4.39 -6.91
CA LEU A 133 7.20 3.11 -6.24
C LEU A 133 5.98 2.82 -5.36
N VAL A 134 5.18 1.85 -5.75
CA VAL A 134 4.08 1.32 -4.94
C VAL A 134 4.57 0.09 -4.22
N ALA A 135 4.75 0.19 -2.89
CA ALA A 135 5.25 -0.91 -2.07
C ALA A 135 4.35 -1.12 -0.85
N SER A 136 3.77 -2.31 -0.74
CA SER A 136 2.81 -2.71 0.29
C SER A 136 3.11 -4.11 0.83
N GLY A 137 2.19 -4.69 1.60
CA GLY A 137 2.27 -6.06 2.08
C GLY A 137 2.35 -7.09 0.96
N GLY A 138 1.55 -6.93 -0.09
CA GLY A 138 1.44 -7.91 -1.19
C GLY A 138 2.10 -7.49 -2.51
N HIS A 139 2.54 -6.24 -2.64
CA HIS A 139 3.01 -5.72 -3.93
C HIS A 139 4.24 -4.83 -3.79
N SER A 140 5.12 -4.87 -4.79
CA SER A 140 6.25 -3.96 -4.95
C SER A 140 6.46 -3.70 -6.43
N HIS A 141 6.00 -2.53 -6.91
CA HIS A 141 6.03 -2.15 -8.32
C HIS A 141 6.65 -0.77 -8.50
N ILE A 142 7.40 -0.59 -9.58
CA ILE A 142 7.79 0.71 -10.10
C ILE A 142 6.89 0.98 -11.30
N VAL A 143 6.07 2.02 -11.19
CA VAL A 143 4.99 2.33 -12.13
C VAL A 143 5.19 3.72 -12.71
N GLU A 144 5.09 3.85 -14.00
CA GLU A 144 4.89 5.11 -14.68
C GLU A 144 3.40 5.42 -14.68
N VAL A 145 3.03 6.50 -14.03
CA VAL A 145 1.66 7.04 -14.02
C VAL A 145 1.57 8.04 -15.16
N GLN A 146 0.96 7.64 -16.27
CA GLN A 146 0.89 8.43 -17.49
C GLN A 146 -0.21 9.50 -17.40
N ASP A 147 -1.36 9.09 -16.84
CA ASP A 147 -2.44 9.99 -16.45
C ASP A 147 -3.18 9.40 -15.22
N TYR A 148 -4.36 9.91 -14.87
CA TYR A 148 -5.10 9.48 -13.69
C TYR A 148 -5.72 8.07 -13.78
N THR A 149 -5.70 7.46 -14.98
CA THR A 149 -6.33 6.16 -15.26
C THR A 149 -5.42 5.19 -15.99
N HIS A 150 -4.32 5.67 -16.60
CA HIS A 150 -3.36 4.84 -17.34
C HIS A 150 -2.03 4.72 -16.61
N TYR A 151 -1.60 3.48 -16.44
CA TYR A 151 -0.44 3.08 -15.68
C TYR A 151 0.41 2.11 -16.51
N HIS A 152 1.73 2.16 -16.35
CA HIS A 152 2.63 1.25 -17.01
C HIS A 152 3.66 0.71 -16.00
N ILE A 153 3.77 -0.62 -15.88
CA ILE A 153 4.72 -1.27 -14.97
C ILE A 153 6.11 -1.28 -15.63
N LEU A 154 7.08 -0.60 -15.01
CA LEU A 154 8.49 -0.64 -15.41
C LEU A 154 9.24 -1.79 -14.76
N GLY A 155 8.91 -2.11 -13.50
CA GLY A 155 9.52 -3.17 -12.74
C GLY A 155 8.64 -3.63 -11.58
N HIS A 156 8.87 -4.85 -11.13
CA HIS A 156 8.10 -5.46 -10.04
C HIS A 156 8.97 -6.42 -9.23
N THR A 157 8.47 -6.86 -8.08
CA THR A 157 9.11 -7.97 -7.37
C THR A 157 8.85 -9.28 -8.10
N VAL A 158 9.88 -10.14 -8.17
CA VAL A 158 9.77 -11.47 -8.78
C VAL A 158 9.44 -12.57 -7.75
N ASP A 159 9.39 -12.21 -6.48
CA ASP A 159 9.08 -13.11 -5.37
C ASP A 159 8.29 -12.39 -4.27
N ASP A 160 8.73 -12.43 -3.01
CA ASP A 160 8.06 -11.77 -1.90
C ASP A 160 7.94 -10.24 -2.13
N ALA A 161 6.83 -9.64 -1.72
CA ALA A 161 6.75 -8.18 -1.65
C ALA A 161 7.59 -7.61 -0.50
N ALA A 162 7.94 -6.33 -0.58
CA ALA A 162 8.78 -5.69 0.44
C ALA A 162 8.13 -5.72 1.83
N GLY A 163 6.82 -5.42 1.94
CA GLY A 163 6.09 -5.49 3.22
C GLY A 163 6.04 -6.91 3.78
N GLU A 164 5.79 -7.91 2.94
CA GLU A 164 5.82 -9.31 3.33
C GLU A 164 7.22 -9.73 3.83
N ALA A 165 8.29 -9.23 3.20
CA ALA A 165 9.64 -9.48 3.66
C ALA A 165 9.90 -8.87 5.05
N PHE A 166 9.38 -7.66 5.34
CA PHE A 166 9.41 -7.07 6.68
C PHE A 166 8.67 -7.93 7.71
N ASP A 167 7.47 -8.43 7.40
CA ASP A 167 6.69 -9.27 8.31
C ASP A 167 7.38 -10.61 8.60
N LYS A 168 7.93 -11.26 7.57
CA LYS A 168 8.68 -12.52 7.69
C LYS A 168 9.95 -12.35 8.53
N VAL A 169 10.70 -11.25 8.34
CA VAL A 169 11.91 -10.95 9.11
C VAL A 169 11.56 -10.57 10.55
N ALA A 170 10.53 -9.76 10.78
CA ALA A 170 10.05 -9.44 12.12
C ALA A 170 9.74 -10.71 12.93
N ARG A 171 9.01 -11.66 12.32
CA ARG A 171 8.72 -12.96 12.93
C ARG A 171 9.99 -13.73 13.26
N THR A 172 10.98 -13.77 12.35
CA THR A 172 12.28 -14.44 12.57
C THR A 172 13.05 -13.84 13.74
N LEU A 173 12.95 -12.51 13.94
CA LEU A 173 13.61 -11.78 15.02
C LEU A 173 12.80 -11.74 16.33
N GLY A 174 11.62 -12.37 16.39
CA GLY A 174 10.74 -12.33 17.56
C GLY A 174 10.10 -10.95 17.78
N LEU A 175 10.01 -10.12 16.74
CA LEU A 175 9.37 -8.81 16.79
C LEU A 175 7.86 -8.92 16.50
N PRO A 176 7.03 -8.01 17.07
CA PRO A 176 5.59 -8.07 16.89
C PRO A 176 5.12 -7.74 15.46
N TYR A 177 3.93 -8.21 15.11
CA TYR A 177 3.20 -7.81 13.92
C TYR A 177 2.46 -6.46 14.16
N PRO A 178 2.41 -5.55 13.17
CA PRO A 178 2.96 -5.59 11.82
C PRO A 178 4.49 -5.43 11.77
N GLY A 179 5.15 -6.20 10.88
CA GLY A 179 6.60 -6.29 10.82
C GLY A 179 7.30 -5.00 10.39
N GLY A 180 6.74 -4.25 9.45
CA GLY A 180 7.31 -3.00 8.96
C GLY A 180 7.61 -2.00 10.10
N PRO A 181 6.61 -1.57 10.88
CA PRO A 181 6.81 -0.68 12.03
C PRO A 181 7.73 -1.26 13.11
N SER A 182 7.61 -2.57 13.41
CA SER A 182 8.39 -3.19 14.48
C SER A 182 9.88 -3.32 14.13
N VAL A 183 10.22 -3.71 12.90
CA VAL A 183 11.59 -3.71 12.38
C VAL A 183 12.15 -2.28 12.34
N ALA A 184 11.38 -1.32 11.81
CA ALA A 184 11.81 0.08 11.76
C ALA A 184 12.08 0.67 13.15
N ASN A 185 11.30 0.27 14.17
CA ASN A 185 11.53 0.70 15.54
C ASN A 185 12.78 0.06 16.15
N ALA A 186 12.98 -1.25 15.97
CA ALA A 186 14.17 -1.95 16.42
C ALA A 186 15.45 -1.39 15.77
N ALA A 187 15.39 -1.08 14.48
CA ALA A 187 16.49 -0.54 13.69
C ALA A 187 17.02 0.84 14.16
N LYS A 188 16.23 1.61 14.93
CA LYS A 188 16.62 2.97 15.39
C LYS A 188 17.90 3.00 16.23
N THR A 189 18.17 1.92 16.96
CA THR A 189 19.32 1.83 17.87
C THR A 189 20.40 0.90 17.35
N GLY A 190 20.21 0.30 16.16
CA GLY A 190 21.13 -0.66 15.57
C GLY A 190 22.10 -0.03 14.58
N ASP A 191 23.22 -0.72 14.35
CA ASP A 191 24.19 -0.38 13.30
C ASP A 191 23.76 -1.03 11.96
N PRO A 192 23.44 -0.23 10.92
CA PRO A 192 23.04 -0.77 9.61
C PRO A 192 24.17 -1.48 8.85
N LYS A 193 25.42 -1.45 9.34
CA LYS A 193 26.57 -2.11 8.73
C LYS A 193 27.03 -3.34 9.49
N ALA A 194 26.40 -3.68 10.62
CA ALA A 194 26.81 -4.79 11.48
C ALA A 194 26.70 -6.15 10.78
N TYR A 195 25.68 -6.33 9.92
CA TYR A 195 25.48 -7.57 9.16
C TYR A 195 25.54 -7.30 7.65
N ARG A 196 26.36 -8.08 6.95
CA ARG A 196 26.49 -7.97 5.50
C ARG A 196 25.46 -8.86 4.79
N LEU A 197 24.27 -8.32 4.56
CA LEU A 197 23.21 -9.02 3.82
C LEU A 197 23.43 -8.91 2.30
N PRO A 198 23.10 -9.97 1.52
CA PRO A 198 23.32 -10.00 0.07
C PRO A 198 22.44 -8.97 -0.66
N VAL A 199 22.83 -8.62 -1.88
CA VAL A 199 21.97 -7.98 -2.87
C VAL A 199 21.48 -9.09 -3.79
N PRO A 200 20.19 -9.37 -3.88
CA PRO A 200 19.65 -10.37 -4.80
C PRO A 200 19.92 -9.98 -6.25
N HIS A 201 20.36 -10.95 -7.04
CA HIS A 201 20.44 -10.78 -8.49
C HIS A 201 19.12 -11.21 -9.12
N VAL A 202 18.54 -10.34 -9.95
CA VAL A 202 17.25 -10.59 -10.64
C VAL A 202 17.35 -10.19 -12.10
N GLU A 203 16.64 -10.89 -12.97
CA GLU A 203 16.45 -10.49 -14.35
C GLU A 203 15.48 -9.30 -14.43
N GLY A 204 15.71 -8.44 -15.43
CA GLY A 204 14.95 -7.20 -15.60
C GLY A 204 15.60 -6.01 -14.87
N LYS A 205 15.75 -4.91 -15.58
CA LYS A 205 16.51 -3.73 -15.14
C LYS A 205 16.00 -3.14 -13.84
N TYR A 206 14.68 -3.09 -13.66
CA TYR A 206 14.00 -2.45 -12.53
C TYR A 206 13.33 -3.44 -11.59
N ASN A 207 13.45 -4.73 -11.86
CA ASN A 207 12.90 -5.77 -10.99
C ASN A 207 13.66 -5.88 -9.67
N VAL A 208 12.96 -6.35 -8.64
CA VAL A 208 13.50 -6.57 -7.29
C VAL A 208 13.18 -7.97 -6.78
N SER A 209 13.91 -8.43 -5.77
CA SER A 209 13.68 -9.69 -5.07
C SER A 209 14.01 -9.53 -3.60
N PHE A 210 13.25 -10.17 -2.72
CA PHE A 210 13.42 -10.08 -1.27
C PHE A 210 13.46 -11.42 -0.55
N SER A 211 13.07 -12.54 -1.17
CA SER A 211 13.07 -13.87 -0.55
C SER A 211 14.46 -14.30 -0.05
N GLY A 212 15.52 -13.94 -0.81
CA GLY A 212 16.90 -14.20 -0.42
C GLY A 212 17.35 -13.42 0.83
N LEU A 213 16.80 -12.24 1.07
CA LEU A 213 17.11 -11.44 2.27
C LEU A 213 16.53 -12.09 3.54
N LYS A 214 15.30 -12.59 3.48
CA LYS A 214 14.70 -13.35 4.59
C LYS A 214 15.58 -14.55 4.96
N THR A 215 16.01 -15.32 3.94
CA THR A 215 16.88 -16.50 4.14
C THR A 215 18.21 -16.10 4.75
N ALA A 216 18.81 -14.98 4.33
CA ALA A 216 20.06 -14.48 4.89
C ALA A 216 19.91 -14.10 6.38
N VAL A 217 18.82 -13.41 6.75
CA VAL A 217 18.52 -13.10 8.16
C VAL A 217 18.33 -14.36 8.99
N LEU A 218 17.56 -15.32 8.51
CA LEU A 218 17.37 -16.62 9.19
C LEU A 218 18.70 -17.35 9.39
N ASN A 219 19.58 -17.32 8.40
CA ASN A 219 20.92 -17.95 8.51
C ASN A 219 21.78 -17.28 9.58
N GLU A 220 21.73 -15.94 9.72
CA GLU A 220 22.48 -15.26 10.80
C GLU A 220 21.93 -15.64 12.19
N VAL A 221 20.60 -15.74 12.35
CA VAL A 221 19.98 -16.21 13.59
C VAL A 221 20.40 -17.65 13.91
N ASN A 222 20.32 -18.55 12.92
CA ASN A 222 20.71 -19.95 13.10
C ASN A 222 22.20 -20.10 13.43
N LYS A 223 23.11 -19.35 12.78
CA LYS A 223 24.54 -19.36 13.08
C LYS A 223 24.84 -18.95 14.53
N ALA A 224 24.16 -17.91 15.05
CA ALA A 224 24.31 -17.48 16.42
C ALA A 224 23.84 -18.59 17.38
N GLN A 225 22.65 -19.15 17.12
CA GLN A 225 22.10 -20.25 17.94
C GLN A 225 23.02 -21.48 17.99
N MET A 226 23.62 -21.88 16.85
CA MET A 226 24.57 -23.00 16.78
C MET A 226 25.83 -22.77 17.62
N LYS A 227 26.19 -21.49 17.86
CA LYS A 227 27.30 -21.11 18.74
C LYS A 227 26.92 -20.91 20.20
N GLY A 228 25.64 -21.10 20.54
CA GLY A 228 25.09 -20.75 21.85
C GLY A 228 24.98 -19.23 22.11
N GLU A 229 24.98 -18.45 21.04
CA GLU A 229 24.88 -16.99 21.06
C GLU A 229 23.50 -16.53 20.60
N THR A 230 23.17 -15.26 20.84
CA THR A 230 21.99 -14.59 20.30
C THR A 230 22.42 -13.45 19.37
N VAL A 231 21.68 -13.21 18.30
CA VAL A 231 21.93 -12.06 17.43
C VAL A 231 21.60 -10.75 18.15
N ASN A 232 22.30 -9.69 17.81
CA ASN A 232 21.88 -8.34 18.16
C ASN A 232 20.69 -7.95 17.26
N VAL A 233 19.47 -8.05 17.81
CA VAL A 233 18.25 -7.79 17.06
C VAL A 233 18.18 -6.37 16.48
N PRO A 234 18.52 -5.29 17.22
CA PRO A 234 18.62 -3.94 16.66
C PRO A 234 19.54 -3.85 15.45
N ASP A 235 20.74 -4.41 15.51
CA ASP A 235 21.74 -4.34 14.42
C ASP A 235 21.28 -5.14 13.20
N LEU A 236 20.71 -6.33 13.40
CA LEU A 236 20.21 -7.14 12.29
C LEU A 236 18.98 -6.51 11.63
N ALA A 237 18.08 -5.91 12.42
CA ALA A 237 16.95 -5.14 11.94
C ALA A 237 17.39 -3.90 11.14
N ALA A 238 18.41 -3.17 11.63
CA ALA A 238 18.97 -2.01 10.94
C ALA A 238 19.64 -2.40 9.61
N SER A 239 20.44 -3.48 9.62
CA SER A 239 21.11 -4.00 8.40
C SER A 239 20.11 -4.49 7.37
N PHE A 240 19.01 -5.14 7.80
CA PHE A 240 17.93 -5.58 6.92
C PHE A 240 17.17 -4.38 6.34
N GLN A 241 16.77 -3.42 7.18
CA GLN A 241 16.07 -2.21 6.73
C GLN A 241 16.91 -1.42 5.71
N GLU A 242 18.20 -1.24 5.98
CA GLU A 242 19.12 -0.55 5.07
C GLU A 242 19.19 -1.25 3.72
N ARG A 243 19.26 -2.60 3.71
CA ARG A 243 19.34 -3.38 2.49
C ARG A 243 18.07 -3.28 1.66
N ILE A 244 16.90 -3.52 2.24
CA ILE A 244 15.63 -3.53 1.50
C ILE A 244 15.27 -2.12 1.00
N ALA A 245 15.45 -1.09 1.84
CA ALA A 245 15.21 0.30 1.46
C ALA A 245 16.19 0.76 0.36
N GLY A 246 17.46 0.32 0.45
CA GLY A 246 18.48 0.60 -0.57
C GLY A 246 18.12 0.02 -1.93
N ILE A 247 17.69 -1.25 -1.99
CA ILE A 247 17.27 -1.90 -3.24
C ILE A 247 16.10 -1.16 -3.88
N LEU A 248 15.07 -0.85 -3.10
CA LEU A 248 13.88 -0.15 -3.59
C LEU A 248 14.22 1.25 -4.12
N ALA A 249 15.00 2.02 -3.34
CA ALA A 249 15.41 3.37 -3.73
C ALA A 249 16.30 3.35 -4.97
N GLU A 250 17.29 2.45 -5.05
CA GLU A 250 18.18 2.31 -6.21
C GLU A 250 17.40 2.05 -7.49
N LYS A 251 16.45 1.11 -7.48
CA LYS A 251 15.68 0.75 -8.67
C LYS A 251 14.73 1.87 -9.11
N LEU A 252 14.08 2.55 -8.16
CA LEU A 252 13.24 3.71 -8.47
C LEU A 252 14.06 4.86 -9.09
N LEU A 253 15.21 5.18 -8.49
CA LEU A 253 16.08 6.24 -8.97
C LEU A 253 16.73 5.92 -10.31
N LEU A 254 17.08 4.65 -10.54
CA LEU A 254 17.54 4.16 -11.84
C LEU A 254 16.47 4.39 -12.91
N ALA A 255 15.22 3.99 -12.64
CA ALA A 255 14.11 4.24 -13.54
C ALA A 255 13.91 5.73 -13.80
N ALA A 256 14.01 6.57 -12.75
CA ALA A 256 13.89 8.03 -12.89
C ALA A 256 15.01 8.64 -13.76
N ALA A 257 16.23 8.16 -13.62
CA ALA A 257 17.36 8.61 -14.43
C ALA A 257 17.19 8.21 -15.91
N ASP A 258 16.78 6.96 -16.18
CA ASP A 258 16.61 6.46 -17.54
C ASP A 258 15.44 7.10 -18.29
N THR A 259 14.34 7.36 -17.60
CA THR A 259 13.14 7.98 -18.20
C THR A 259 13.19 9.50 -18.21
N GLY A 260 14.14 10.11 -17.49
CA GLY A 260 14.21 11.55 -17.31
C GLY A 260 13.07 12.13 -16.46
N ALA A 261 12.41 11.29 -15.65
CA ALA A 261 11.26 11.70 -14.83
C ALA A 261 11.62 12.85 -13.86
N LYS A 262 10.78 13.88 -13.86
CA LYS A 262 10.95 15.07 -13.00
C LYS A 262 10.20 14.97 -11.68
N GLN A 263 9.32 14.00 -11.55
CA GLN A 263 8.49 13.76 -10.38
C GLN A 263 8.61 12.28 -9.98
N VAL A 264 8.97 12.03 -8.73
CA VAL A 264 9.16 10.69 -8.16
C VAL A 264 8.31 10.57 -6.91
N CYS A 265 7.56 9.50 -6.79
CA CYS A 265 6.58 9.27 -5.72
C CYS A 265 6.83 7.96 -4.98
N LEU A 266 6.42 7.90 -3.71
CA LEU A 266 6.25 6.67 -2.96
C LEU A 266 4.78 6.48 -2.61
N ALA A 267 4.29 5.24 -2.64
CA ALA A 267 2.92 4.86 -2.25
C ALA A 267 2.89 3.48 -1.58
N GLY A 268 1.82 3.20 -0.85
CA GLY A 268 1.64 1.95 -0.10
C GLY A 268 2.28 1.96 1.29
N GLY A 269 2.03 0.91 2.08
CA GLY A 269 2.43 0.83 3.49
C GLY A 269 3.94 0.99 3.72
N VAL A 270 4.78 0.47 2.83
CA VAL A 270 6.25 0.58 2.92
C VAL A 270 6.74 2.02 2.69
N ALA A 271 5.93 2.88 2.03
CA ALA A 271 6.22 4.31 1.91
C ALA A 271 6.26 5.05 3.26
N ALA A 272 5.78 4.44 4.35
CA ALA A 272 5.94 4.96 5.71
C ALA A 272 7.37 4.79 6.27
N ASN A 273 8.21 3.93 5.66
CA ASN A 273 9.55 3.66 6.16
C ASN A 273 10.46 4.89 6.01
N GLY A 274 10.93 5.41 7.15
CA GLY A 274 11.74 6.64 7.19
C GLY A 274 13.06 6.52 6.43
N ARG A 275 13.70 5.33 6.44
CA ARG A 275 14.96 5.14 5.71
C ARG A 275 14.76 5.15 4.20
N LEU A 276 13.70 4.51 3.71
CA LEU A 276 13.32 4.55 2.29
C LEU A 276 13.05 6.00 1.84
N ARG A 277 12.26 6.75 2.61
CA ARG A 277 11.98 8.17 2.34
C ARG A 277 13.26 8.99 2.22
N GLN A 278 14.19 8.80 3.16
CA GLN A 278 15.49 9.50 3.14
C GLN A 278 16.28 9.17 1.88
N LEU A 279 16.47 7.87 1.57
CA LEU A 279 17.26 7.45 0.40
C LEU A 279 16.68 7.97 -0.92
N VAL A 280 15.36 7.94 -1.06
CA VAL A 280 14.68 8.46 -2.26
C VAL A 280 14.82 9.98 -2.36
N ASN A 281 14.66 10.73 -1.26
CA ASN A 281 14.87 12.18 -1.27
C ASN A 281 16.31 12.56 -1.67
N ASP A 282 17.30 11.93 -1.02
CA ASP A 282 18.72 12.22 -1.26
C ASP A 282 19.13 11.89 -2.72
N GLY A 283 18.59 10.79 -3.25
CA GLY A 283 18.87 10.35 -4.62
C GLY A 283 18.17 11.21 -5.68
N ALA A 284 16.89 11.50 -5.49
CA ALA A 284 16.11 12.32 -6.41
C ALA A 284 16.63 13.77 -6.49
N GLN A 285 17.11 14.32 -5.38
CA GLN A 285 17.76 15.63 -5.38
C GLN A 285 18.97 15.68 -6.31
N LYS A 286 19.77 14.61 -6.36
CA LYS A 286 20.93 14.52 -7.26
C LYS A 286 20.52 14.44 -8.73
N LEU A 287 19.31 13.93 -9.02
CA LEU A 287 18.73 13.85 -10.36
C LEU A 287 17.96 15.12 -10.75
N GLY A 288 17.81 16.08 -9.84
CA GLY A 288 16.96 17.27 -10.05
C GLY A 288 15.48 16.93 -10.17
N ALA A 289 15.04 15.82 -9.57
CA ALA A 289 13.63 15.38 -9.54
C ALA A 289 12.96 15.79 -8.22
N LYS A 290 11.69 16.21 -8.30
CA LYS A 290 10.88 16.52 -7.12
C LYS A 290 10.28 15.24 -6.54
N VAL A 291 10.35 15.08 -5.22
CA VAL A 291 9.80 13.92 -4.52
C VAL A 291 8.46 14.27 -3.89
N TYR A 292 7.49 13.38 -4.02
CA TYR A 292 6.18 13.46 -3.39
C TYR A 292 5.94 12.22 -2.53
N LEU A 293 5.75 12.46 -1.23
CA LEU A 293 5.58 11.42 -0.23
C LEU A 293 4.19 11.57 0.41
N PRO A 294 3.44 10.48 0.59
CA PRO A 294 2.15 10.57 1.27
C PRO A 294 2.34 10.93 2.75
N GLU A 295 1.37 11.63 3.35
CA GLU A 295 1.28 11.69 4.81
C GLU A 295 1.20 10.28 5.38
N LEU A 296 1.76 10.05 6.57
CA LEU A 296 1.83 8.71 7.19
C LEU A 296 0.46 8.06 7.34
N LYS A 297 -0.59 8.85 7.61
CA LYS A 297 -1.97 8.38 7.76
C LYS A 297 -2.58 7.81 6.47
N PHE A 298 -1.98 8.11 5.29
CA PHE A 298 -2.44 7.64 3.99
C PHE A 298 -1.54 6.55 3.38
N CYS A 299 -0.50 6.11 4.09
CA CYS A 299 0.38 5.04 3.60
C CYS A 299 -0.30 3.67 3.66
N GLY A 300 -1.03 3.36 4.76
CA GLY A 300 -1.80 2.13 4.90
C GLY A 300 -3.13 2.16 4.16
N ASP A 301 -3.84 1.03 4.21
CA ASP A 301 -5.15 0.88 3.59
C ASP A 301 -6.17 1.81 4.23
N ASN A 302 -6.91 2.55 3.41
CA ASN A 302 -7.85 3.53 3.86
C ASN A 302 -8.92 3.84 2.79
N GLY A 303 -10.08 4.36 3.22
CA GLY A 303 -11.17 4.69 2.30
C GLY A 303 -10.88 5.91 1.41
N ALA A 304 -10.07 6.85 1.90
CA ALA A 304 -9.81 8.10 1.19
C ALA A 304 -9.02 7.89 -0.11
N MET A 305 -8.08 6.93 -0.13
CA MET A 305 -7.34 6.56 -1.33
C MET A 305 -8.27 6.00 -2.43
N ILE A 306 -9.31 5.27 -2.02
CA ILE A 306 -10.30 4.69 -2.92
C ILE A 306 -11.27 5.76 -3.43
N ALA A 307 -11.71 6.66 -2.55
CA ALA A 307 -12.54 7.80 -2.95
C ALA A 307 -11.80 8.74 -3.93
N ALA A 308 -10.52 9.01 -3.66
CA ALA A 308 -9.68 9.85 -4.51
C ALA A 308 -9.51 9.25 -5.92
N GLN A 309 -9.16 7.96 -6.03
CA GLN A 309 -9.06 7.29 -7.33
C GLN A 309 -10.44 7.14 -7.98
N GLY A 310 -11.48 6.87 -7.19
CA GLY A 310 -12.86 6.76 -7.66
C GLY A 310 -13.35 8.02 -8.36
N TYR A 311 -12.97 9.20 -7.89
CA TYR A 311 -13.24 10.44 -8.57
C TYR A 311 -12.68 10.46 -10.00
N TYR A 312 -11.40 10.11 -10.17
CA TYR A 312 -10.77 10.11 -11.50
C TYR A 312 -11.33 9.03 -12.42
N GLN A 313 -11.66 7.86 -11.88
CA GLN A 313 -12.34 6.80 -12.64
C GLN A 313 -13.71 7.26 -13.12
N TYR A 314 -14.48 7.91 -12.22
CA TYR A 314 -15.82 8.39 -12.55
C TYR A 314 -15.81 9.46 -13.64
N ILE A 315 -14.96 10.48 -13.54
CA ILE A 315 -14.89 11.53 -14.57
C ILE A 315 -14.34 11.04 -15.91
N ALA A 316 -13.61 9.92 -15.92
CA ALA A 316 -13.20 9.21 -17.13
C ALA A 316 -14.30 8.30 -17.70
N GLY A 317 -15.47 8.20 -17.04
CA GLY A 317 -16.60 7.38 -17.48
C GLY A 317 -16.52 5.91 -17.06
N HIS A 318 -15.57 5.53 -16.23
CA HIS A 318 -15.39 4.15 -15.76
C HIS A 318 -16.33 3.85 -14.58
N THR A 319 -17.53 3.40 -14.89
CA THR A 319 -18.52 2.91 -13.92
C THR A 319 -18.84 1.44 -14.17
N ALA A 320 -19.42 0.79 -13.20
CA ALA A 320 -19.85 -0.61 -13.30
C ALA A 320 -21.32 -0.78 -12.93
N GLY A 321 -21.93 -1.83 -13.44
CA GLY A 321 -23.25 -2.28 -13.02
C GLY A 321 -23.18 -3.31 -11.87
N LEU A 322 -24.31 -3.98 -11.64
CA LEU A 322 -24.44 -4.99 -10.58
C LEU A 322 -23.67 -6.29 -10.88
N GLU A 323 -23.20 -6.47 -12.10
CA GLU A 323 -22.31 -7.58 -12.54
C GLU A 323 -20.90 -7.47 -11.97
N LEU A 324 -20.49 -6.29 -11.44
CA LEU A 324 -19.16 -6.12 -10.84
C LEU A 324 -18.86 -7.23 -9.83
N ASN A 325 -17.68 -7.84 -9.96
CA ASN A 325 -17.22 -8.89 -9.05
C ASN A 325 -15.83 -8.59 -8.51
N GLY A 326 -15.51 -9.17 -7.35
CA GLY A 326 -14.16 -9.08 -6.79
C GLY A 326 -13.18 -10.00 -7.52
N LEU A 327 -11.93 -9.54 -7.65
CA LEU A 327 -10.83 -10.32 -8.22
C LEU A 327 -9.67 -10.40 -7.22
N PRO A 328 -9.09 -11.60 -6.99
CA PRO A 328 -7.97 -11.76 -6.07
C PRO A 328 -6.67 -11.18 -6.65
N THR A 329 -6.56 -11.16 -7.96
CA THR A 329 -5.40 -10.67 -8.71
C THR A 329 -5.84 -9.88 -9.93
N LEU A 330 -5.17 -8.78 -10.18
CA LEU A 330 -5.30 -7.98 -11.40
C LEU A 330 -4.04 -7.13 -11.51
N PRO A 331 -3.37 -7.03 -12.66
CA PRO A 331 -2.23 -6.13 -12.81
C PRO A 331 -2.69 -4.67 -12.76
N ILE A 332 -1.84 -3.76 -12.26
CA ILE A 332 -2.21 -2.34 -12.10
C ILE A 332 -2.42 -1.62 -13.44
N ASP A 333 -1.78 -2.11 -14.50
CA ASP A 333 -1.82 -1.59 -15.87
C ASP A 333 -2.89 -2.27 -16.75
N TYR A 334 -3.89 -2.91 -16.12
CA TYR A 334 -5.05 -3.44 -16.86
C TYR A 334 -5.82 -2.32 -17.58
N GLU A 335 -6.38 -2.63 -18.73
CA GLU A 335 -7.24 -1.77 -19.56
C GLU A 335 -8.72 -1.93 -19.18
#